data_3b87c6ba377cdeea843684a452e7ae73
#
_entry.id   3b87c6ba377cdeea843684a452e7ae73
#
_cell.length_a   1.000
_cell.length_b   1.000
_cell.length_c   1.000
_cell.angle_alpha   90.00
_cell.angle_beta   90.00
_cell.angle_gamma   90.00
#
_symmetry.space_group_name_H-M   'P 1'
#
loop_
_entity.id
_entity.type
_entity.pdbx_description
1 polymer ?
#
loop_
_entity_poly.entity_id
_entity_poly.type
_entity_poly.pdbx_seq_one_letter_code
_entity_poly.pdbx_strand_id
1 'polypeptide(L)'
;MSHNLANFKLNRGFLIAVEGIDGAGKSSLLNILINLLQAQNLPVTLTCEPGGTPLGQKLRQILQARAVPACAKAEYLLFAADRAEHFETVIIPQLKLNQIVISDRMADSSLVYQGYGRGLDLNKIKFVNQWAMENIQPDLVLYLRLDPATAYTRLAQRAQALKTELSSFEKEKADFMTRIAQGFDQIFVDRSDVLTLDGTLTSAELAEQACARILELVKN
;
A
#
# COMPACT_ATOMS: atom_id res chain seq x y z
N MET A 1 9.22 32.72 -15.74
CA MET A 1 10.55 32.10 -15.80
C MET A 1 10.35 30.64 -16.18
N SER A 2 10.62 30.28 -17.41
CA SER A 2 10.49 28.90 -17.91
C SER A 2 11.62 28.07 -17.30
N HIS A 3 11.29 27.28 -16.27
CA HIS A 3 12.20 26.24 -15.79
C HIS A 3 12.34 25.20 -16.88
N ASN A 4 13.54 25.10 -17.40
CA ASN A 4 14.00 24.07 -18.31
C ASN A 4 13.70 22.71 -17.67
N LEU A 5 12.63 22.03 -18.12
CA LEU A 5 12.30 20.66 -17.72
C LEU A 5 13.33 19.77 -18.41
N ALA A 6 14.50 19.64 -17.79
CA ALA A 6 15.46 18.62 -18.18
C ALA A 6 14.77 17.26 -18.10
N ASN A 7 14.87 16.43 -19.14
CA ASN A 7 14.41 15.05 -19.15
C ASN A 7 15.04 14.32 -17.95
N PHE A 8 14.27 14.17 -16.87
CA PHE A 8 14.73 13.50 -15.66
C PHE A 8 14.81 12.01 -15.98
N LYS A 9 16.02 11.52 -16.24
CA LYS A 9 16.26 10.10 -16.50
C LYS A 9 16.68 9.44 -15.20
N LEU A 10 15.85 8.53 -14.68
CA LEU A 10 16.20 7.73 -13.52
C LEU A 10 17.35 6.77 -13.86
N ASN A 11 18.30 6.63 -12.95
CA ASN A 11 19.44 5.71 -13.07
C ASN A 11 19.08 4.27 -12.67
N ARG A 12 17.98 4.10 -11.93
CA ARG A 12 17.39 2.81 -11.52
C ARG A 12 15.89 2.92 -11.30
N GLY A 13 15.23 1.79 -11.12
CA GLY A 13 13.85 1.76 -10.63
C GLY A 13 13.76 2.03 -9.13
N PHE A 14 12.62 2.55 -8.68
CA PHE A 14 12.31 2.81 -7.28
C PHE A 14 10.98 2.15 -6.91
N LEU A 15 10.95 1.44 -5.78
CA LEU A 15 9.76 0.80 -5.27
C LEU A 15 9.20 1.57 -4.06
N ILE A 16 7.95 1.97 -4.14
CA ILE A 16 7.27 2.73 -3.11
C ILE A 16 6.01 1.97 -2.68
N ALA A 17 5.87 1.72 -1.38
CA ALA A 17 4.66 1.16 -0.80
C ALA A 17 3.81 2.26 -0.16
N VAL A 18 2.49 2.19 -0.31
CA VAL A 18 1.54 3.07 0.37
C VAL A 18 0.73 2.25 1.35
N GLU A 19 0.88 2.52 2.63
CA GLU A 19 0.34 1.72 3.72
C GLU A 19 -0.56 2.53 4.65
N GLY A 20 -1.38 1.84 5.42
CA GLY A 20 -2.33 2.43 6.36
C GLY A 20 -3.65 1.66 6.38
N ILE A 21 -4.46 1.91 7.40
CA ILE A 21 -5.76 1.25 7.56
C ILE A 21 -6.74 1.61 6.44
N ASP A 22 -7.80 0.82 6.28
CA ASP A 22 -8.89 1.17 5.36
C ASP A 22 -9.58 2.45 5.85
N GLY A 23 -9.91 3.35 4.91
CA GLY A 23 -10.44 4.68 5.24
C GLY A 23 -9.38 5.75 5.49
N ALA A 24 -8.07 5.42 5.52
CA ALA A 24 -7.01 6.41 5.74
C ALA A 24 -6.84 7.43 4.60
N GLY A 25 -7.37 7.16 3.39
CA GLY A 25 -7.29 8.09 2.26
C GLY A 25 -6.26 7.72 1.20
N LYS A 26 -5.69 6.50 1.23
CA LYS A 26 -4.65 6.03 0.30
C LYS A 26 -5.01 6.26 -1.18
N SER A 27 -6.17 5.81 -1.61
CA SER A 27 -6.57 5.94 -3.03
C SER A 27 -6.74 7.40 -3.46
N SER A 28 -7.22 8.27 -2.58
CA SER A 28 -7.34 9.72 -2.86
C SER A 28 -5.98 10.39 -2.97
N LEU A 29 -5.04 10.05 -2.08
CA LEU A 29 -3.65 10.46 -2.17
C LEU A 29 -3.03 10.01 -3.50
N LEU A 30 -3.15 8.72 -3.84
CA LEU A 30 -2.54 8.13 -5.02
C LEU A 30 -2.99 8.80 -6.31
N ASN A 31 -4.28 9.11 -6.44
CA ASN A 31 -4.83 9.79 -7.62
C ASN A 31 -4.19 11.17 -7.86
N ILE A 32 -3.88 11.92 -6.80
CA ILE A 32 -3.24 13.24 -6.91
C ILE A 32 -1.72 13.07 -7.11
N LEU A 33 -1.09 12.19 -6.33
CA LEU A 33 0.35 11.95 -6.34
C LEU A 33 0.85 11.54 -7.73
N ILE A 34 0.13 10.63 -8.41
CA ILE A 34 0.50 10.20 -9.77
C ILE A 34 0.55 11.40 -10.73
N ASN A 35 -0.47 12.26 -10.67
CA ASN A 35 -0.51 13.45 -11.53
C ASN A 35 0.67 14.42 -11.23
N LEU A 36 1.00 14.61 -9.94
CA LEU A 36 2.13 15.45 -9.55
C LEU A 36 3.48 14.91 -10.06
N LEU A 37 3.71 13.60 -9.97
CA LEU A 37 4.92 12.96 -10.44
C LEU A 37 5.01 12.96 -11.98
N GLN A 38 3.91 12.69 -12.66
CA GLN A 38 3.84 12.76 -14.14
C GLN A 38 4.07 14.18 -14.66
N ALA A 39 3.60 15.21 -13.96
CA ALA A 39 3.88 16.61 -14.29
C ALA A 39 5.37 16.96 -14.18
N GLN A 40 6.16 16.17 -13.43
CA GLN A 40 7.62 16.26 -13.36
C GLN A 40 8.32 15.39 -14.43
N ASN A 41 7.59 14.83 -15.40
CA ASN A 41 8.07 13.89 -16.42
C ASN A 41 8.73 12.62 -15.84
N LEU A 42 8.33 12.19 -14.64
CA LEU A 42 8.82 10.95 -14.05
C LEU A 42 8.04 9.75 -14.59
N PRO A 43 8.72 8.66 -14.93
CA PRO A 43 8.06 7.43 -15.36
C PRO A 43 7.48 6.69 -14.14
N VAL A 44 6.15 6.66 -14.01
CA VAL A 44 5.46 6.10 -12.84
C VAL A 44 4.51 4.98 -13.25
N THR A 45 4.59 3.86 -12.56
CA THR A 45 3.65 2.75 -12.63
C THR A 45 2.90 2.62 -11.30
N LEU A 46 1.56 2.74 -11.34
CA LEU A 46 0.70 2.49 -10.17
C LEU A 46 0.17 1.06 -10.21
N THR A 47 0.24 0.38 -9.08
CA THR A 47 -0.25 -0.98 -8.89
C THR A 47 -0.84 -1.17 -7.49
N CYS A 48 -1.27 -2.39 -7.12
CA CYS A 48 -1.85 -2.65 -5.79
C CYS A 48 -1.72 -4.12 -5.38
N GLU A 49 -1.78 -4.39 -4.10
CA GLU A 49 -1.92 -5.71 -3.50
C GLU A 49 -3.14 -5.78 -2.57
N PRO A 50 -4.02 -6.79 -2.75
CA PRO A 50 -4.03 -7.74 -3.85
C PRO A 50 -4.66 -7.14 -5.11
N GLY A 51 -4.32 -7.72 -6.28
CA GLY A 51 -5.06 -7.45 -7.52
C GLY A 51 -4.29 -6.72 -8.61
N GLY A 52 -2.98 -6.57 -8.50
CA GLY A 52 -2.13 -5.94 -9.52
C GLY A 52 -1.93 -6.75 -10.80
N THR A 53 -2.38 -8.02 -10.83
CA THR A 53 -2.25 -8.94 -11.96
C THR A 53 -3.59 -9.60 -12.29
N PRO A 54 -3.76 -10.25 -13.46
CA PRO A 54 -4.98 -11.02 -13.76
C PRO A 54 -5.24 -12.14 -12.73
N LEU A 55 -4.22 -12.86 -12.26
CA LEU A 55 -4.34 -13.84 -11.18
C LEU A 55 -4.71 -13.14 -9.87
N GLY A 56 -4.02 -12.06 -9.56
CA GLY A 56 -4.26 -11.25 -8.35
C GLY A 56 -5.70 -10.73 -8.27
N GLN A 57 -6.31 -10.32 -9.39
CA GLN A 57 -7.71 -9.91 -9.42
C GLN A 57 -8.66 -11.04 -9.02
N LYS A 58 -8.38 -12.28 -9.41
CA LYS A 58 -9.15 -13.46 -8.99
C LYS A 58 -8.98 -13.75 -7.50
N LEU A 59 -7.74 -13.66 -7.01
CA LEU A 59 -7.45 -13.82 -5.59
C LEU A 59 -8.12 -12.74 -4.75
N ARG A 60 -8.09 -11.49 -5.21
CA ARG A 60 -8.81 -10.37 -4.58
C ARG A 60 -10.32 -10.64 -4.47
N GLN A 61 -10.95 -11.16 -5.54
CA GLN A 61 -12.36 -11.52 -5.51
C GLN A 61 -12.65 -12.57 -4.42
N ILE A 62 -11.82 -13.61 -4.31
CA ILE A 62 -11.95 -14.66 -3.27
C ILE A 62 -11.81 -14.06 -1.87
N LEU A 63 -10.78 -13.22 -1.66
CA LEU A 63 -10.48 -12.58 -0.38
C LEU A 63 -11.56 -11.60 0.07
N GLN A 64 -12.13 -10.83 -0.86
CA GLN A 64 -13.15 -9.82 -0.56
C GLN A 64 -14.55 -10.37 -0.40
N ALA A 65 -14.93 -11.37 -1.19
CA ALA A 65 -16.27 -11.94 -1.15
C ALA A 65 -16.54 -12.73 0.13
N ARG A 66 -15.50 -13.37 0.70
CA ARG A 66 -15.62 -14.30 1.84
C ARG A 66 -16.82 -15.24 1.73
N ALA A 67 -17.19 -15.59 0.51
CA ALA A 67 -18.27 -16.56 0.25
C ALA A 67 -17.96 -17.92 0.91
N VAL A 68 -16.67 -18.25 1.02
CA VAL A 68 -16.16 -19.40 1.77
C VAL A 68 -15.22 -18.88 2.85
N PRO A 69 -15.50 -19.13 4.14
CA PRO A 69 -14.60 -18.75 5.23
C PRO A 69 -13.24 -19.44 5.08
N ALA A 70 -12.18 -18.65 5.05
CA ALA A 70 -10.81 -19.16 5.08
C ALA A 70 -10.24 -19.02 6.49
N CYS A 71 -9.44 -19.98 6.95
CA CYS A 71 -8.67 -19.80 8.17
C CYS A 71 -7.58 -18.73 7.94
N ALA A 72 -7.09 -18.09 9.00
CA ALA A 72 -6.11 -17.00 8.92
C ALA A 72 -4.86 -17.36 8.09
N LYS A 73 -4.38 -18.61 8.20
CA LYS A 73 -3.24 -19.09 7.42
C LYS A 73 -3.55 -19.16 5.93
N ALA A 74 -4.71 -19.68 5.54
CA ALA A 74 -5.13 -19.75 4.14
C ALA A 74 -5.34 -18.34 3.56
N GLU A 75 -5.98 -17.43 4.32
CA GLU A 75 -6.12 -16.02 3.96
C GLU A 75 -4.75 -15.40 3.65
N TYR A 76 -3.78 -15.58 4.55
CA TYR A 76 -2.42 -15.06 4.37
C TYR A 76 -1.73 -15.66 3.13
N LEU A 77 -1.83 -16.99 2.93
CA LEU A 77 -1.19 -17.64 1.78
C LEU A 77 -1.77 -17.18 0.44
N LEU A 78 -3.04 -16.79 0.38
CA LEU A 78 -3.62 -16.17 -0.82
C LEU A 78 -3.03 -14.76 -1.07
N PHE A 79 -2.78 -13.96 -0.03
CA PHE A 79 -2.05 -12.69 -0.17
C PHE A 79 -0.60 -12.91 -0.59
N ALA A 80 0.06 -13.94 -0.06
CA ALA A 80 1.43 -14.25 -0.44
C ALA A 80 1.54 -14.75 -1.90
N ALA A 81 0.57 -15.53 -2.38
CA ALA A 81 0.48 -15.96 -3.77
C ALA A 81 0.25 -14.78 -4.73
N ASP A 82 -0.65 -13.84 -4.37
CA ASP A 82 -0.84 -12.58 -5.12
C ASP A 82 0.48 -11.81 -5.21
N ARG A 83 1.18 -11.65 -4.09
CA ARG A 83 2.47 -10.94 -4.01
C ARG A 83 3.54 -11.57 -4.87
N ALA A 84 3.71 -12.89 -4.83
CA ALA A 84 4.70 -13.58 -5.63
C ALA A 84 4.48 -13.36 -7.14
N GLU A 85 3.25 -13.53 -7.60
CA GLU A 85 2.86 -13.25 -9.00
C GLU A 85 3.07 -11.77 -9.36
N HIS A 86 2.72 -10.86 -8.45
CA HIS A 86 2.82 -9.42 -8.66
C HIS A 86 4.28 -8.97 -8.79
N PHE A 87 5.17 -9.48 -7.94
CA PHE A 87 6.60 -9.17 -8.04
C PHE A 87 7.21 -9.70 -9.33
N GLU A 88 6.95 -10.95 -9.67
CA GLU A 88 7.53 -11.58 -10.86
C GLU A 88 7.06 -10.92 -12.17
N THR A 89 5.74 -10.62 -12.27
CA THR A 89 5.14 -10.22 -13.55
C THR A 89 4.96 -8.71 -13.71
N VAL A 90 4.99 -7.93 -12.64
CA VAL A 90 4.77 -6.47 -12.68
C VAL A 90 5.92 -5.70 -12.05
N ILE A 91 6.19 -5.90 -10.74
CA ILE A 91 7.11 -5.02 -10.01
C ILE A 91 8.52 -5.12 -10.57
N ILE A 92 9.10 -6.32 -10.61
CA ILE A 92 10.47 -6.53 -11.10
C ILE A 92 10.66 -6.05 -12.54
N PRO A 93 9.78 -6.37 -13.49
CA PRO A 93 9.88 -5.84 -14.85
C PRO A 93 9.87 -4.31 -14.92
N GLN A 94 8.99 -3.65 -14.16
CA GLN A 94 8.92 -2.19 -14.18
C GLN A 94 10.15 -1.53 -13.51
N LEU A 95 10.68 -2.12 -12.44
CA LEU A 95 11.93 -1.65 -11.82
C LEU A 95 13.12 -1.75 -12.79
N LYS A 96 13.20 -2.83 -13.57
CA LYS A 96 14.22 -3.02 -14.62
C LYS A 96 14.11 -1.97 -15.76
N LEU A 97 12.92 -1.40 -15.96
CA LEU A 97 12.69 -0.30 -16.91
C LEU A 97 12.93 1.08 -16.27
N ASN A 98 13.54 1.15 -15.10
CA ASN A 98 13.78 2.36 -14.32
C ASN A 98 12.50 3.16 -14.03
N GLN A 99 11.37 2.47 -13.75
CA GLN A 99 10.13 3.11 -13.35
C GLN A 99 10.11 3.39 -11.84
N ILE A 100 9.36 4.38 -11.43
CA ILE A 100 8.89 4.51 -10.05
C ILE A 100 7.63 3.65 -9.93
N VAL A 101 7.74 2.51 -9.24
CA VAL A 101 6.61 1.61 -9.01
C VAL A 101 5.98 1.97 -7.66
N ILE A 102 4.71 2.36 -7.67
CA ILE A 102 3.95 2.70 -6.46
C ILE A 102 2.87 1.63 -6.27
N SER A 103 2.92 0.92 -5.14
CA SER A 103 1.92 -0.10 -4.80
C SER A 103 1.00 0.37 -3.66
N ASP A 104 -0.33 0.35 -3.89
CA ASP A 104 -1.31 0.47 -2.80
C ASP A 104 -1.31 -0.84 -2.02
N ARG A 105 -0.65 -0.84 -0.87
CA ARG A 105 -0.31 -1.96 0.01
C ARG A 105 0.79 -2.88 -0.54
N MET A 106 1.49 -3.49 0.41
CA MET A 106 2.48 -4.55 0.20
C MET A 106 2.61 -5.45 1.45
N ALA A 107 3.82 -5.93 1.70
CA ALA A 107 4.17 -6.88 2.75
C ALA A 107 3.83 -6.42 4.17
N ASP A 108 3.98 -5.12 4.46
CA ASP A 108 3.69 -4.55 5.78
C ASP A 108 2.20 -4.68 6.13
N SER A 109 1.29 -4.54 5.15
CA SER A 109 -0.13 -4.88 5.32
C SER A 109 -0.33 -6.31 5.82
N SER A 110 0.38 -7.31 5.29
CA SER A 110 0.24 -8.70 5.75
C SER A 110 0.78 -8.91 7.17
N LEU A 111 1.91 -8.25 7.53
CA LEU A 111 2.41 -8.27 8.91
C LEU A 111 1.36 -7.74 9.89
N VAL A 112 0.68 -6.68 9.51
CA VAL A 112 -0.30 -6.04 10.37
C VAL A 112 -1.63 -6.77 10.38
N TYR A 113 -2.23 -7.05 9.23
CA TYR A 113 -3.56 -7.66 9.14
C TYR A 113 -3.55 -9.13 9.57
N GLN A 114 -2.62 -9.93 9.06
CA GLN A 114 -2.57 -11.35 9.38
C GLN A 114 -1.74 -11.64 10.64
N GLY A 115 -0.69 -10.85 10.91
CA GLY A 115 0.10 -10.97 12.14
C GLY A 115 -0.63 -10.37 13.33
N TYR A 116 -0.67 -9.06 13.48
CA TYR A 116 -1.30 -8.40 14.63
C TYR A 116 -2.82 -8.58 14.66
N GLY A 117 -3.48 -8.52 13.51
CA GLY A 117 -4.93 -8.67 13.40
C GLY A 117 -5.41 -10.09 13.64
N ARG A 118 -4.86 -11.08 12.94
CA ARG A 118 -5.27 -12.50 12.99
C ARG A 118 -4.43 -13.36 13.94
N GLY A 119 -3.33 -12.85 14.50
CA GLY A 119 -2.49 -13.57 15.46
C GLY A 119 -1.56 -14.61 14.83
N LEU A 120 -1.20 -14.49 13.55
CA LEU A 120 -0.20 -15.36 12.95
C LEU A 120 1.21 -14.96 13.39
N ASP A 121 2.11 -15.95 13.36
CA ASP A 121 3.52 -15.78 13.68
C ASP A 121 4.20 -14.79 12.70
N LEU A 122 4.67 -13.67 13.25
CA LEU A 122 5.30 -12.59 12.47
C LEU A 122 6.57 -13.05 11.74
N ASN A 123 7.36 -13.97 12.32
CA ASN A 123 8.57 -14.46 11.67
C ASN A 123 8.25 -15.29 10.43
N LYS A 124 7.20 -16.10 10.49
CA LYS A 124 6.72 -16.87 9.34
C LYS A 124 6.20 -15.96 8.25
N ILE A 125 5.44 -14.92 8.60
CA ILE A 125 4.96 -13.92 7.63
C ILE A 125 6.16 -13.20 6.98
N LYS A 126 7.13 -12.74 7.77
CA LYS A 126 8.33 -12.08 7.24
C LYS A 126 9.09 -12.98 6.27
N PHE A 127 9.32 -14.23 6.64
CA PHE A 127 10.03 -15.20 5.80
C PHE A 127 9.33 -15.42 4.46
N VAL A 128 8.02 -15.70 4.47
CA VAL A 128 7.24 -15.93 3.25
C VAL A 128 7.15 -14.66 2.39
N ASN A 129 6.99 -13.49 3.02
CA ASN A 129 7.00 -12.22 2.29
C ASN A 129 8.33 -11.97 1.59
N GLN A 130 9.45 -12.16 2.29
CA GLN A 130 10.80 -12.02 1.71
C GLN A 130 10.98 -12.92 0.49
N TRP A 131 10.57 -14.17 0.60
CA TRP A 131 10.62 -15.12 -0.51
C TRP A 131 9.72 -14.68 -1.68
N ALA A 132 8.47 -14.31 -1.42
CA ALA A 132 7.52 -13.86 -2.45
C ALA A 132 7.97 -12.56 -3.15
N MET A 133 8.79 -11.73 -2.49
CA MET A 133 9.31 -10.47 -3.00
C MET A 133 10.72 -10.58 -3.58
N GLU A 134 11.29 -11.79 -3.73
CA GLU A 134 12.68 -12.01 -4.18
C GLU A 134 13.69 -11.15 -3.36
N ASN A 135 13.42 -10.97 -2.06
CA ASN A 135 14.16 -10.12 -1.11
C ASN A 135 14.21 -8.62 -1.47
N ILE A 136 13.47 -8.17 -2.47
CA ILE A 136 13.36 -6.75 -2.81
C ILE A 136 12.51 -6.06 -1.74
N GLN A 137 13.00 -4.93 -1.23
CA GLN A 137 12.29 -4.11 -0.25
C GLN A 137 11.88 -2.77 -0.88
N PRO A 138 10.81 -2.13 -0.39
CA PRO A 138 10.51 -0.75 -0.78
C PRO A 138 11.67 0.20 -0.44
N ASP A 139 11.95 1.12 -1.36
CA ASP A 139 12.88 2.24 -1.10
C ASP A 139 12.24 3.30 -0.20
N LEU A 140 10.89 3.36 -0.18
CA LEU A 140 10.11 4.27 0.63
C LEU A 140 8.74 3.66 0.94
N VAL A 141 8.30 3.79 2.18
CA VAL A 141 6.94 3.50 2.62
C VAL A 141 6.24 4.81 2.98
N LEU A 142 5.13 5.09 2.35
CA LEU A 142 4.23 6.20 2.70
C LEU A 142 3.15 5.66 3.65
N TYR A 143 3.29 5.92 4.93
CA TYR A 143 2.35 5.47 5.95
C TYR A 143 1.32 6.54 6.26
N LEU A 144 0.06 6.34 5.83
CA LEU A 144 -1.07 7.20 6.20
C LEU A 144 -1.58 6.79 7.57
N ARG A 145 -1.15 7.53 8.59
CA ARG A 145 -1.56 7.31 9.97
C ARG A 145 -2.90 7.98 10.24
N LEU A 146 -3.90 7.20 10.62
CA LEU A 146 -5.23 7.70 10.98
C LEU A 146 -5.79 6.87 12.12
N ASP A 147 -6.53 7.50 13.02
CA ASP A 147 -7.20 6.78 14.10
C ASP A 147 -8.38 5.93 13.55
N PRO A 148 -8.64 4.74 14.15
CA PRO A 148 -9.67 3.83 13.65
C PRO A 148 -11.09 4.40 13.65
N ALA A 149 -11.45 5.29 14.59
CA ALA A 149 -12.79 5.85 14.67
C ALA A 149 -13.05 6.83 13.50
N THR A 150 -12.07 7.68 13.20
CA THR A 150 -12.12 8.57 12.02
C THR A 150 -12.15 7.76 10.73
N ALA A 151 -11.34 6.72 10.63
CA ALA A 151 -11.31 5.83 9.46
C ALA A 151 -12.67 5.17 9.23
N TYR A 152 -13.29 4.63 10.30
CA TYR A 152 -14.63 4.02 10.22
C TYR A 152 -15.69 5.02 9.76
N THR A 153 -15.65 6.24 10.30
CA THR A 153 -16.59 7.32 9.89
C THR A 153 -16.46 7.61 8.39
N ARG A 154 -15.24 7.73 7.87
CA ARG A 154 -14.99 7.95 6.44
C ARG A 154 -15.50 6.79 5.56
N LEU A 155 -15.28 5.55 6.01
CA LEU A 155 -15.77 4.35 5.30
C LEU A 155 -17.29 4.31 5.24
N ALA A 156 -17.98 4.60 6.35
CA ALA A 156 -19.44 4.66 6.40
C ALA A 156 -20.01 5.74 5.47
N GLN A 157 -19.43 6.94 5.49
CA GLN A 157 -19.83 8.03 4.61
C GLN A 157 -19.62 7.68 3.13
N ARG A 158 -18.49 7.06 2.79
CA ARG A 158 -18.21 6.59 1.42
C ARG A 158 -19.20 5.55 0.95
N ALA A 159 -19.49 4.55 1.78
CA ALA A 159 -20.46 3.49 1.47
C ALA A 159 -21.85 4.06 1.22
N GLN A 160 -22.29 5.02 2.05
CA GLN A 160 -23.56 5.72 1.88
C GLN A 160 -23.60 6.53 0.57
N ALA A 161 -22.55 7.30 0.29
CA ALA A 161 -22.48 8.15 -0.92
C ALA A 161 -22.50 7.33 -2.21
N LEU A 162 -21.79 6.19 -2.23
CA LEU A 162 -21.69 5.30 -3.39
C LEU A 162 -22.80 4.26 -3.46
N LYS A 163 -23.68 4.17 -2.45
CA LYS A 163 -24.72 3.12 -2.32
C LYS A 163 -24.12 1.71 -2.43
N THR A 164 -22.95 1.49 -1.87
CA THR A 164 -22.22 0.21 -1.87
C THR A 164 -22.15 -0.36 -0.46
N GLU A 165 -21.98 -1.68 -0.36
CA GLU A 165 -21.66 -2.31 0.91
C GLU A 165 -20.15 -2.17 1.22
N LEU A 166 -19.84 -2.17 2.52
CA LEU A 166 -18.48 -2.32 3.00
C LEU A 166 -17.94 -3.71 2.63
N SER A 167 -16.68 -3.78 2.25
CA SER A 167 -15.98 -5.05 2.05
C SER A 167 -15.90 -5.86 3.36
N SER A 168 -15.56 -7.14 3.25
CA SER A 168 -15.46 -8.00 4.43
C SER A 168 -14.39 -7.54 5.43
N PHE A 169 -13.32 -6.91 4.97
CA PHE A 169 -12.29 -6.34 5.84
C PHE A 169 -12.77 -5.05 6.52
N GLU A 170 -13.53 -4.23 5.81
CA GLU A 170 -14.10 -2.99 6.34
C GLU A 170 -15.25 -3.23 7.35
N LYS A 171 -15.86 -4.42 7.32
CA LYS A 171 -16.87 -4.89 8.30
C LYS A 171 -16.27 -5.51 9.57
N GLU A 172 -14.93 -5.56 9.70
CA GLU A 172 -14.27 -6.11 10.88
C GLU A 172 -14.58 -5.29 12.14
N LYS A 173 -14.50 -5.96 13.30
CA LYS A 173 -14.81 -5.36 14.61
C LYS A 173 -13.81 -4.25 14.94
N ALA A 174 -14.25 -3.26 15.73
CA ALA A 174 -13.43 -2.12 16.17
C ALA A 174 -12.11 -2.56 16.83
N ASP A 175 -12.12 -3.62 17.65
CA ASP A 175 -10.90 -4.14 18.28
C ASP A 175 -9.87 -4.67 17.27
N PHE A 176 -10.34 -5.26 16.16
CA PHE A 176 -9.46 -5.70 15.07
C PHE A 176 -8.78 -4.49 14.42
N MET A 177 -9.54 -3.46 14.11
CA MET A 177 -9.01 -2.22 13.50
C MET A 177 -8.04 -1.50 14.45
N THR A 178 -8.31 -1.52 15.75
CA THR A 178 -7.40 -0.97 16.77
C THR A 178 -6.07 -1.73 16.78
N ARG A 179 -6.09 -3.07 16.77
CA ARG A 179 -4.86 -3.87 16.69
C ARG A 179 -4.08 -3.61 15.41
N ILE A 180 -4.76 -3.39 14.29
CA ILE A 180 -4.12 -3.08 13.02
C ILE A 180 -3.44 -1.71 13.07
N ALA A 181 -4.11 -0.67 13.56
CA ALA A 181 -3.52 0.66 13.69
C ALA A 181 -2.28 0.63 14.61
N GLN A 182 -2.39 -0.03 15.76
CA GLN A 182 -1.25 -0.24 16.66
C GLN A 182 -0.14 -1.07 16.02
N GLY A 183 -0.49 -2.07 15.22
CA GLY A 183 0.47 -2.89 14.48
C GLY A 183 1.29 -2.06 13.49
N PHE A 184 0.66 -1.17 12.73
CA PHE A 184 1.36 -0.25 11.84
C PHE A 184 2.29 0.67 12.62
N ASP A 185 1.81 1.30 13.71
CA ASP A 185 2.64 2.16 14.56
C ASP A 185 3.87 1.41 15.09
N GLN A 186 3.72 0.12 15.50
CA GLN A 186 4.82 -0.69 16.01
C GLN A 186 5.85 -1.09 14.95
N ILE A 187 5.39 -1.50 13.75
CA ILE A 187 6.34 -1.95 12.71
C ILE A 187 7.06 -0.80 12.02
N PHE A 188 6.53 0.43 12.12
CA PHE A 188 7.10 1.60 11.47
C PHE A 188 7.92 2.50 12.41
N VAL A 189 7.90 2.23 13.73
CA VAL A 189 8.76 2.95 14.67
C VAL A 189 10.23 2.77 14.27
N ASP A 190 10.98 3.87 14.27
CA ASP A 190 12.43 3.90 13.99
C ASP A 190 12.88 3.40 12.61
N ARG A 191 11.95 3.19 11.66
CA ARG A 191 12.29 2.85 10.27
C ARG A 191 12.58 4.12 9.45
N SER A 192 13.80 4.23 8.95
CA SER A 192 14.27 5.38 8.16
C SER A 192 13.69 5.44 6.75
N ASP A 193 13.19 4.31 6.22
CA ASP A 193 12.53 4.18 4.93
C ASP A 193 11.02 4.54 4.98
N VAL A 194 10.49 4.97 6.13
CA VAL A 194 9.07 5.31 6.31
C VAL A 194 8.88 6.81 6.43
N LEU A 195 7.98 7.36 5.60
CA LEU A 195 7.40 8.69 5.79
C LEU A 195 5.99 8.53 6.38
N THR A 196 5.83 8.91 7.65
CA THR A 196 4.50 8.97 8.28
C THR A 196 3.78 10.25 7.88
N LEU A 197 2.61 10.10 7.29
CA LEU A 197 1.72 11.16 6.85
C LEU A 197 0.51 11.23 7.78
N ASP A 198 0.14 12.42 8.22
CA ASP A 198 -1.05 12.64 9.05
C ASP A 198 -2.33 12.50 8.20
N GLY A 199 -3.01 11.36 8.32
CA GLY A 199 -4.22 11.05 7.57
C GLY A 199 -5.39 12.00 7.83
N THR A 200 -5.29 12.97 8.75
CA THR A 200 -6.31 14.02 8.97
C THR A 200 -6.21 15.15 7.96
N LEU A 201 -5.05 15.33 7.32
CA LEU A 201 -4.81 16.33 6.29
C LEU A 201 -5.62 16.06 5.02
N THR A 202 -5.74 17.06 4.17
CA THR A 202 -6.37 16.91 2.86
C THR A 202 -5.54 16.01 1.93
N SER A 203 -6.17 15.35 0.98
CA SER A 203 -5.47 14.50 0.01
C SER A 203 -4.44 15.28 -0.83
N ALA A 204 -4.64 16.59 -1.03
CA ALA A 204 -3.69 17.44 -1.72
C ALA A 204 -2.42 17.67 -0.89
N GLU A 205 -2.56 18.06 0.38
CA GLU A 205 -1.42 18.24 1.30
C GLU A 205 -0.62 16.94 1.47
N LEU A 206 -1.30 15.81 1.61
CA LEU A 206 -0.66 14.50 1.69
C LEU A 206 0.13 14.18 0.41
N ALA A 207 -0.44 14.48 -0.77
CA ALA A 207 0.20 14.21 -2.04
C ALA A 207 1.41 15.12 -2.29
N GLU A 208 1.37 16.37 -1.84
CA GLU A 208 2.50 17.30 -1.91
C GLU A 208 3.66 16.83 -1.03
N GLN A 209 3.39 16.41 0.22
CA GLN A 209 4.41 15.87 1.11
C GLN A 209 5.04 14.57 0.55
N ALA A 210 4.21 13.66 0.05
CA ALA A 210 4.66 12.42 -0.56
C ALA A 210 5.50 12.69 -1.83
N CYS A 211 5.04 13.61 -2.70
CA CYS A 211 5.76 14.00 -3.91
C CYS A 211 7.13 14.60 -3.58
N ALA A 212 7.20 15.53 -2.64
CA ALA A 212 8.45 16.13 -2.20
C ALA A 212 9.45 15.06 -1.74
N ARG A 213 9.03 14.12 -0.90
CA ARG A 213 9.88 13.03 -0.41
C ARG A 213 10.35 12.09 -1.51
N ILE A 214 9.47 11.76 -2.48
CA ILE A 214 9.86 10.96 -3.65
C ILE A 214 10.88 11.69 -4.51
N LEU A 215 10.69 12.99 -4.75
CA LEU A 215 11.63 13.80 -5.51
C LEU A 215 13.02 13.89 -4.86
N GLU A 216 13.09 13.92 -3.53
CA GLU A 216 14.35 13.82 -2.78
C GLU A 216 15.01 12.45 -2.97
N LEU A 217 14.21 11.38 -2.86
CA LEU A 217 14.69 10.00 -2.99
C LEU A 217 15.32 9.74 -4.37
N VAL A 218 14.68 10.18 -5.44
CA VAL A 218 15.13 9.90 -6.82
C VAL A 218 16.24 10.79 -7.31
N LYS A 219 16.60 11.86 -6.57
CA LYS A 219 17.72 12.76 -6.87
C LYS A 219 19.04 12.29 -6.26
N ASN A 220 18.98 11.45 -5.23
CA ASN A 220 20.14 10.89 -4.54
C ASN A 220 20.51 9.52 -5.11
#